data_31f1ee67ff462b2acb7379a36b9f5217
#
_entry.id   31f1ee67ff462b2acb7379a36b9f5217
#
_cell.length_a   1.000
_cell.length_b   1.000
_cell.length_c   1.000
_cell.angle_alpha   90.00
_cell.angle_beta   90.00
_cell.angle_gamma   90.00
#
_symmetry.space_group_name_H-M   'P 1'
#
loop_
_entity.id
_entity.type
_entity.pdbx_description
1 polymer ?
#
loop_
_entity_poly.entity_id
_entity_poly.type
_entity_poly.pdbx_seq_one_letter_code
_entity_poly.pdbx_strand_id
1 'polypeptide(L)'
;MRTMKTLAAAAVLTFAGAGAAQADEPSKMFASVTSGDEHTQFMSMVLANQAMGQGQEVRVLLCGPAAKMATDDFDGPTMQPADRNAQQLLMNLINNGAKVETCAIFLPNTDYTEEDLIDGITPADPEEVGAYMADPNVRYFSN
;
A
#
# COMPACT_ATOMS: atom_id res chain seq x y z
N MET A 1 33.39 -70.76 31.54
CA MET A 1 32.34 -70.18 30.69
C MET A 1 32.25 -68.69 30.99
N ARG A 2 32.76 -67.81 30.12
CA ARG A 2 32.73 -66.34 30.28
C ARG A 2 31.74 -65.79 29.28
N THR A 3 30.65 -65.24 29.78
CA THR A 3 29.64 -64.56 28.98
C THR A 3 30.06 -63.10 28.76
N MET A 4 30.40 -62.77 27.52
CA MET A 4 30.62 -61.39 27.08
C MET A 4 29.29 -60.69 26.90
N LYS A 5 29.08 -59.58 27.63
CA LYS A 5 27.95 -58.67 27.42
C LYS A 5 28.42 -57.57 26.46
N THR A 6 27.85 -57.53 25.27
CA THR A 6 28.04 -56.43 24.30
C THR A 6 27.10 -55.29 24.66
N LEU A 7 27.68 -54.13 24.99
CA LEU A 7 26.94 -52.86 25.07
C LEU A 7 26.78 -52.26 23.67
N ALA A 8 25.53 -52.14 23.23
CA ALA A 8 25.21 -51.34 22.06
C ALA A 8 24.99 -49.89 22.47
N ALA A 9 25.88 -49.00 22.01
CA ALA A 9 25.73 -47.55 22.18
C ALA A 9 24.83 -47.03 21.05
N ALA A 10 23.63 -46.57 21.38
CA ALA A 10 22.76 -45.88 20.47
C ALA A 10 23.16 -44.39 20.41
N ALA A 11 23.68 -43.97 19.28
CA ALA A 11 23.95 -42.53 19.00
C ALA A 11 22.64 -41.88 18.58
N VAL A 12 22.12 -40.99 19.42
CA VAL A 12 20.96 -40.14 19.10
C VAL A 12 21.53 -38.90 18.37
N LEU A 13 21.32 -38.84 17.04
CA LEU A 13 21.56 -37.63 16.24
C LEU A 13 20.39 -36.67 16.44
N THR A 14 20.58 -35.64 17.27
CA THR A 14 19.68 -34.52 17.36
C THR A 14 19.90 -33.59 16.16
N PHE A 15 19.01 -33.64 15.19
CA PHE A 15 18.90 -32.63 14.14
C PHE A 15 18.36 -31.33 14.78
N ALA A 16 19.25 -30.38 15.09
CA ALA A 16 18.87 -29.02 15.36
C ALA A 16 18.51 -28.36 14.03
N GLY A 17 17.23 -28.40 13.68
CA GLY A 17 16.67 -27.63 12.57
C GLY A 17 16.77 -26.15 12.95
N ALA A 18 17.80 -25.45 12.44
CA ALA A 18 17.81 -23.98 12.42
C ALA A 18 16.73 -23.54 11.43
N GLY A 19 15.52 -23.32 11.92
CA GLY A 19 14.50 -22.58 11.20
C GLY A 19 15.04 -21.15 11.03
N ALA A 20 15.53 -20.82 9.83
CA ALA A 20 15.74 -19.44 9.46
C ALA A 20 14.37 -18.74 9.59
N ALA A 21 14.21 -17.87 10.58
CA ALA A 21 13.11 -16.92 10.61
C ALA A 21 13.30 -16.04 9.37
N GLN A 22 12.54 -16.31 8.32
CA GLN A 22 12.39 -15.37 7.24
C GLN A 22 11.70 -14.17 7.87
N ALA A 23 12.43 -13.07 7.95
CA ALA A 23 11.81 -11.78 8.22
C ALA A 23 10.81 -11.58 7.05
N ASP A 24 9.51 -11.64 7.35
CA ASP A 24 8.49 -11.32 6.37
C ASP A 24 8.75 -9.88 5.92
N GLU A 25 9.07 -9.71 4.63
CA GLU A 25 9.09 -8.40 4.01
C GLU A 25 7.75 -7.73 4.28
N PRO A 26 7.74 -6.44 4.66
CA PRO A 26 6.49 -5.76 4.94
C PRO A 26 5.55 -5.89 3.74
N SER A 27 4.34 -6.33 3.97
CA SER A 27 3.35 -6.44 2.90
C SER A 27 3.07 -5.05 2.35
N LYS A 28 2.92 -4.95 1.02
CA LYS A 28 2.70 -3.71 0.30
C LYS A 28 1.27 -3.66 -0.23
N MET A 29 0.68 -2.47 -0.24
CA MET A 29 -0.62 -2.24 -0.85
C MET A 29 -0.49 -1.21 -1.97
N PHE A 30 -0.95 -1.57 -3.17
CA PHE A 30 -1.14 -0.65 -4.28
C PHE A 30 -2.63 -0.37 -4.47
N ALA A 31 -3.04 0.86 -4.22
CA ALA A 31 -4.42 1.31 -4.39
C ALA A 31 -4.52 2.17 -5.64
N SER A 32 -5.16 1.64 -6.70
CA SER A 32 -5.51 2.41 -7.90
C SER A 32 -6.97 2.86 -7.78
N VAL A 33 -7.19 4.16 -7.66
CA VAL A 33 -8.50 4.77 -7.48
C VAL A 33 -8.86 5.57 -8.73
N THR A 34 -9.94 5.17 -9.38
CA THR A 34 -10.37 5.76 -10.66
C THR A 34 -11.80 6.30 -10.62
N SER A 35 -12.57 5.89 -9.62
CA SER A 35 -13.99 6.22 -9.52
C SER A 35 -14.24 7.69 -9.23
N GLY A 36 -15.26 8.25 -9.89
CA GLY A 36 -15.81 9.57 -9.57
C GLY A 36 -16.89 9.54 -8.47
N ASP A 37 -17.25 8.36 -7.98
CA ASP A 37 -18.23 8.20 -6.91
C ASP A 37 -17.61 8.55 -5.55
N GLU A 38 -18.22 9.49 -4.85
CA GLU A 38 -17.70 10.06 -3.62
C GLU A 38 -17.61 9.05 -2.47
N HIS A 39 -18.58 8.12 -2.36
CA HIS A 39 -18.53 7.06 -1.36
C HIS A 39 -17.39 6.07 -1.66
N THR A 40 -17.20 5.76 -2.92
CA THR A 40 -16.11 4.89 -3.39
C THR A 40 -14.75 5.51 -3.13
N GLN A 41 -14.57 6.80 -3.43
CA GLN A 41 -13.35 7.55 -3.14
C GLN A 41 -13.07 7.55 -1.63
N PHE A 42 -14.08 7.91 -0.83
CA PHE A 42 -13.94 7.94 0.63
C PHE A 42 -13.56 6.56 1.20
N MET A 43 -14.27 5.51 0.78
CA MET A 43 -14.03 4.15 1.28
C MET A 43 -12.65 3.63 0.86
N SER A 44 -12.18 3.99 -0.33
CA SER A 44 -10.82 3.66 -0.78
C SER A 44 -9.76 4.25 0.16
N MET A 45 -9.93 5.50 0.56
CA MET A 45 -9.02 6.16 1.49
C MET A 45 -9.12 5.56 2.91
N VAL A 46 -10.32 5.16 3.34
CA VAL A 46 -10.48 4.43 4.62
C VAL A 46 -9.69 3.13 4.60
N LEU A 47 -9.83 2.31 3.55
CA LEU A 47 -9.15 1.02 3.45
C LEU A 47 -7.63 1.19 3.35
N ALA A 48 -7.15 2.19 2.60
CA ALA A 48 -5.73 2.49 2.51
C ALA A 48 -5.14 2.90 3.87
N ASN A 49 -5.85 3.74 4.65
CA ASN A 49 -5.44 4.11 6.00
C ASN A 49 -5.44 2.90 6.95
N GLN A 50 -6.42 1.99 6.82
CA GLN A 50 -6.44 0.76 7.62
C GLN A 50 -5.26 -0.16 7.27
N ALA A 51 -4.92 -0.30 5.98
CA ALA A 51 -3.76 -1.08 5.55
C ALA A 51 -2.47 -0.53 6.14
N MET A 52 -2.29 0.80 6.09
CA MET A 52 -1.16 1.47 6.73
C MET A 52 -1.12 1.25 8.24
N GLY A 53 -2.27 1.32 8.91
CA GLY A 53 -2.40 1.03 10.33
C GLY A 53 -2.05 -0.42 10.72
N GLN A 54 -2.09 -1.35 9.75
CA GLN A 54 -1.62 -2.74 9.89
C GLN A 54 -0.13 -2.91 9.53
N GLY A 55 0.60 -1.81 9.31
CA GLY A 55 2.03 -1.84 8.99
C GLY A 55 2.36 -2.13 7.53
N GLN A 56 1.39 -2.02 6.62
CA GLN A 56 1.66 -2.15 5.19
C GLN A 56 2.27 -0.85 4.63
N GLU A 57 3.21 -1.00 3.70
CA GLU A 57 3.63 0.10 2.83
C GLU A 57 2.49 0.39 1.84
N VAL A 58 2.02 1.64 1.80
CA VAL A 58 0.88 2.02 0.95
C VAL A 58 1.32 2.95 -0.16
N ARG A 59 0.98 2.59 -1.40
CA ARG A 59 1.10 3.43 -2.59
C ARG A 59 -0.28 3.65 -3.20
N VAL A 60 -0.66 4.89 -3.43
CA VAL A 60 -1.95 5.28 -4.02
C VAL A 60 -1.72 5.96 -5.36
N LEU A 61 -2.42 5.48 -6.40
CA LEU A 61 -2.45 6.08 -7.71
C LEU A 61 -3.86 6.59 -8.01
N LEU A 62 -4.00 7.90 -8.18
CA LEU A 62 -5.26 8.57 -8.47
C LEU A 62 -5.36 8.83 -9.97
N CYS A 63 -6.37 8.24 -10.63
CA CYS A 63 -6.59 8.36 -12.07
C CYS A 63 -8.03 8.75 -12.41
N GLY A 64 -8.23 9.21 -13.63
CA GLY A 64 -9.57 9.61 -14.10
C GLY A 64 -10.23 10.62 -13.15
N PRO A 65 -11.53 10.50 -12.87
CA PRO A 65 -12.24 11.44 -11.99
C PRO A 65 -11.69 11.50 -10.56
N ALA A 66 -11.09 10.40 -10.05
CA ALA A 66 -10.51 10.37 -8.71
C ALA A 66 -9.25 11.23 -8.59
N ALA A 67 -8.59 11.57 -9.70
CA ALA A 67 -7.39 12.41 -9.67
C ALA A 67 -7.68 13.82 -9.14
N LYS A 68 -8.94 14.28 -9.19
CA LYS A 68 -9.33 15.55 -8.56
C LYS A 68 -9.11 15.57 -7.05
N MET A 69 -9.09 14.43 -6.36
CA MET A 69 -8.73 14.39 -4.94
C MET A 69 -7.31 14.90 -4.65
N ALA A 70 -6.45 14.96 -5.68
CA ALA A 70 -5.09 15.43 -5.54
C ALA A 70 -4.96 16.96 -5.64
N THR A 71 -6.01 17.68 -6.04
CA THR A 71 -5.96 19.12 -6.27
C THR A 71 -6.44 19.92 -5.07
N ASP A 72 -5.96 21.15 -4.95
CA ASP A 72 -6.27 22.04 -3.83
C ASP A 72 -7.73 22.56 -3.85
N ASP A 73 -8.40 22.49 -5.01
CA ASP A 73 -9.80 22.85 -5.20
C ASP A 73 -10.79 21.70 -5.02
N PHE A 74 -10.36 20.56 -4.43
CA PHE A 74 -11.25 19.45 -4.17
C PHE A 74 -12.36 19.79 -3.16
N ASP A 75 -13.62 19.64 -3.57
CA ASP A 75 -14.81 20.02 -2.81
C ASP A 75 -15.70 18.83 -2.43
N GLY A 76 -15.14 17.63 -2.32
CA GLY A 76 -15.88 16.41 -1.97
C GLY A 76 -16.55 16.47 -0.59
N PRO A 77 -17.70 15.78 -0.42
CA PRO A 77 -18.51 15.87 0.77
C PRO A 77 -17.85 15.24 2.00
N THR A 78 -18.22 15.77 3.17
CA THR A 78 -17.88 15.18 4.45
C THR A 78 -18.75 13.96 4.74
N MET A 79 -18.13 12.84 5.06
CA MET A 79 -18.77 11.55 5.32
C MET A 79 -18.83 11.21 6.80
N GLN A 80 -20.00 10.68 7.23
CA GLN A 80 -20.20 10.21 8.60
C GLN A 80 -19.85 8.72 8.73
N PRO A 81 -19.39 8.22 9.88
CA PRO A 81 -19.19 8.93 11.15
C PRO A 81 -17.82 9.61 11.32
N ALA A 82 -16.96 9.57 10.28
CA ALA A 82 -15.58 10.08 10.38
C ALA A 82 -15.52 11.62 10.42
N ASP A 83 -16.59 12.30 9.98
CA ASP A 83 -16.67 13.75 9.83
C ASP A 83 -15.51 14.33 9.01
N ARG A 84 -15.17 13.64 7.90
CA ARG A 84 -14.06 13.97 7.00
C ARG A 84 -14.47 13.72 5.55
N ASN A 85 -13.79 14.37 4.62
CA ASN A 85 -13.88 14.05 3.19
C ASN A 85 -12.73 13.12 2.75
N ALA A 86 -12.78 12.62 1.51
CA ALA A 86 -11.79 11.69 0.98
C ALA A 86 -10.38 12.29 0.94
N GLN A 87 -10.25 13.58 0.58
CA GLN A 87 -8.95 14.25 0.54
C GLN A 87 -8.30 14.37 1.91
N GLN A 88 -9.06 14.63 2.97
CA GLN A 88 -8.51 14.68 4.33
C GLN A 88 -7.95 13.32 4.78
N LEU A 89 -8.56 12.22 4.34
CA LEU A 89 -8.01 10.88 4.56
C LEU A 89 -6.78 10.61 3.68
N LEU A 90 -6.75 11.14 2.47
CA LEU A 90 -5.60 11.09 1.58
C LEU A 90 -4.40 11.86 2.18
N MET A 91 -4.63 13.05 2.71
CA MET A 91 -3.60 13.82 3.41
C MET A 91 -3.06 13.09 4.64
N ASN A 92 -3.92 12.35 5.35
CA ASN A 92 -3.46 11.52 6.47
C ASN A 92 -2.51 10.40 6.00
N LEU A 93 -2.78 9.78 4.85
CA LEU A 93 -1.87 8.80 4.23
C LEU A 93 -0.52 9.42 3.92
N ILE A 94 -0.49 10.59 3.26
CA ILE A 94 0.74 11.32 2.92
C ILE A 94 1.55 11.63 4.19
N ASN A 95 0.90 12.17 5.21
CA ASN A 95 1.55 12.54 6.47
C ASN A 95 2.13 11.33 7.23
N ASN A 96 1.62 10.14 6.97
CA ASN A 96 2.12 8.88 7.54
C ASN A 96 3.07 8.12 6.60
N GLY A 97 3.49 8.73 5.49
CA GLY A 97 4.54 8.21 4.62
C GLY A 97 4.07 7.35 3.45
N ALA A 98 2.78 7.35 3.10
CA ALA A 98 2.32 6.74 1.87
C ALA A 98 2.85 7.50 0.65
N LYS A 99 3.19 6.78 -0.41
CA LYS A 99 3.46 7.39 -1.73
C LYS A 99 2.12 7.61 -2.43
N VAL A 100 1.76 8.87 -2.67
CA VAL A 100 0.53 9.24 -3.38
C VAL A 100 0.88 9.97 -4.67
N GLU A 101 0.28 9.53 -5.77
CA GLU A 101 0.57 10.05 -7.10
C GLU A 101 -0.70 10.22 -7.91
N THR A 102 -0.69 11.17 -8.85
CA THR A 102 -1.67 11.24 -9.94
C THR A 102 -1.18 10.44 -11.14
N CYS A 103 -2.10 9.91 -11.96
CA CYS A 103 -1.73 9.36 -13.27
C CYS A 103 -0.90 10.38 -14.06
N ALA A 104 0.14 9.89 -14.73
CA ALA A 104 1.01 10.71 -15.59
C ALA A 104 0.23 11.52 -16.66
N ILE A 105 -0.92 11.01 -17.08
CA ILE A 105 -1.77 11.65 -18.08
C ILE A 105 -2.77 12.66 -17.50
N PHE A 106 -2.85 12.84 -16.19
CA PHE A 106 -3.84 13.74 -15.58
C PHE A 106 -3.56 15.19 -15.95
N LEU A 107 -2.41 15.73 -15.56
CA LEU A 107 -2.07 17.13 -15.82
C LEU A 107 -2.06 17.48 -17.32
N PRO A 108 -1.44 16.66 -18.23
CA PRO A 108 -1.43 17.00 -19.65
C PRO A 108 -2.81 17.03 -20.34
N ASN A 109 -3.84 16.47 -19.70
CA ASN A 109 -5.19 16.37 -20.27
C ASN A 109 -6.25 17.17 -19.46
N THR A 110 -5.80 18.04 -18.56
CA THR A 110 -6.65 18.93 -17.76
C THR A 110 -6.07 20.34 -17.76
N ASP A 111 -6.78 21.28 -17.17
CA ASP A 111 -6.29 22.64 -16.97
C ASP A 111 -5.41 22.79 -15.70
N TYR A 112 -5.22 21.69 -14.95
CA TYR A 112 -4.38 21.67 -13.74
C TYR A 112 -2.90 21.61 -14.07
N THR A 113 -2.09 22.21 -13.18
CA THR A 113 -0.64 22.18 -13.19
C THR A 113 -0.11 21.48 -11.92
N GLU A 114 1.21 21.29 -11.82
CA GLU A 114 1.79 20.75 -10.58
C GLU A 114 1.58 21.67 -9.37
N GLU A 115 1.41 22.99 -9.60
CA GLU A 115 1.16 23.98 -8.55
C GLU A 115 -0.25 23.82 -7.91
N ASP A 116 -1.18 23.20 -8.64
CA ASP A 116 -2.54 22.93 -8.16
C ASP A 116 -2.65 21.62 -7.37
N LEU A 117 -1.56 20.83 -7.31
CA LEU A 117 -1.54 19.60 -6.51
C LEU A 117 -1.27 19.92 -5.06
N ILE A 118 -1.97 19.23 -4.15
CA ILE A 118 -1.68 19.32 -2.72
C ILE A 118 -0.28 18.78 -2.42
N ASP A 119 0.36 19.34 -1.38
CA ASP A 119 1.72 18.97 -0.98
C ASP A 119 1.86 17.44 -0.78
N GLY A 120 2.94 16.88 -1.32
CA GLY A 120 3.27 15.48 -1.20
C GLY A 120 2.68 14.59 -2.30
N ILE A 121 1.98 15.15 -3.28
CA ILE A 121 1.53 14.44 -4.48
C ILE A 121 2.34 14.89 -5.69
N THR A 122 2.72 13.93 -6.53
CA THR A 122 3.41 14.16 -7.79
C THR A 122 2.77 13.34 -8.92
N PRO A 123 2.97 13.71 -10.17
CA PRO A 123 2.66 12.84 -11.29
C PRO A 123 3.46 11.53 -11.20
N ALA A 124 2.80 10.41 -11.47
CA ALA A 124 3.43 9.09 -11.42
C ALA A 124 4.38 8.88 -12.61
N ASP A 125 5.50 8.22 -12.35
CA ASP A 125 6.32 7.63 -13.41
C ASP A 125 5.76 6.24 -13.75
N PRO A 126 5.29 6.01 -14.99
CA PRO A 126 4.71 4.73 -15.40
C PRO A 126 5.68 3.55 -15.28
N GLU A 127 6.99 3.76 -15.47
CA GLU A 127 8.01 2.73 -15.33
C GLU A 127 8.17 2.33 -13.86
N GLU A 128 8.23 3.29 -12.94
CA GLU A 128 8.27 3.03 -11.50
C GLU A 128 6.99 2.34 -10.99
N VAL A 129 5.82 2.75 -11.50
CA VAL A 129 4.54 2.10 -11.15
C VAL A 129 4.56 0.65 -11.64
N GLY A 130 4.99 0.42 -12.88
CA GLY A 130 5.10 -0.93 -13.45
C GLY A 130 6.06 -1.83 -12.67
N ALA A 131 7.21 -1.29 -12.26
CA ALA A 131 8.18 -2.02 -11.45
C ALA A 131 7.61 -2.37 -10.06
N TYR A 132 6.92 -1.41 -9.41
CA TYR A 132 6.25 -1.65 -8.14
C TYR A 132 5.16 -2.73 -8.26
N MET A 133 4.40 -2.70 -9.35
CA MET A 133 3.36 -3.69 -9.63
C MET A 133 3.93 -5.09 -9.90
N ALA A 134 5.18 -5.24 -10.31
CA ALA A 134 5.82 -6.53 -10.53
C ALA A 134 6.31 -7.21 -9.23
N ASP A 135 6.32 -6.49 -8.09
CA ASP A 135 6.75 -7.04 -6.80
C ASP A 135 5.70 -8.04 -6.28
N PRO A 136 6.08 -9.30 -5.99
CA PRO A 136 5.14 -10.33 -5.52
C PRO A 136 4.54 -10.06 -4.13
N ASN A 137 5.12 -9.11 -3.37
CA ASN A 137 4.62 -8.72 -2.05
C ASN A 137 3.54 -7.64 -2.12
N VAL A 138 3.25 -7.11 -3.31
CA VAL A 138 2.23 -6.08 -3.52
C VAL A 138 0.85 -6.71 -3.64
N ARG A 139 -0.07 -6.26 -2.81
CA ARG A 139 -1.50 -6.54 -2.92
C ARG A 139 -2.20 -5.39 -3.61
N TYR A 140 -3.09 -5.74 -4.55
CA TYR A 140 -3.82 -4.75 -5.34
C TYR A 140 -5.17 -4.46 -4.75
N PHE A 141 -5.52 -3.18 -4.75
CA PHE A 141 -6.86 -2.68 -4.53
C PHE A 141 -7.20 -1.71 -5.67
N SER A 142 -8.34 -1.91 -6.34
CA SER A 142 -8.78 -1.02 -7.43
C SER A 142 -10.29 -0.84 -7.42
N ASN A 143 -10.77 0.34 -7.78
CA ASN A 143 -12.18 0.69 -7.96
C ASN A 143 -12.35 1.83 -8.96
#